data_19273060032d79ae676a19a2d34ea6de
#
_entry.id   19273060032d79ae676a19a2d34ea6de
#
_cell.length_a   1.000
_cell.length_b   1.000
_cell.length_c   1.000
_cell.angle_alpha   90.00
_cell.angle_beta   90.00
_cell.angle_gamma   90.00
#
_symmetry.space_group_name_H-M   'P 1'
#
loop_
_entity.id
_entity.type
_entity.pdbx_description
1 polymer ?
#
loop_
_entity_poly.entity_id
_entity_poly.type
_entity_poly.pdbx_seq_one_letter_code
_entity_poly.pdbx_strand_id
1 'polypeptide(L)'
;MIHIGRKGISQEWMTEDALLRVQGWAREGLTDEQISRNIGIAIRTFYEWQERYPQFRQAIKKGKAPVDIQVENALLKRALGYEYEETITEIEQIEEGKQKTHVRRIKKQMPPDVGAIVFWLKNRRPNKWRDKIEAAPEIANDLLQSLMELERRDEA
;
A
#
# COMPACT_ATOMS: atom_id res chain seq x y z
N MET A 1 -7.65 20.21 39.31
CA MET A 1 -7.30 19.72 37.95
C MET A 1 -7.00 18.25 38.04
N ILE A 2 -7.92 17.41 37.61
CA ILE A 2 -7.73 15.95 37.63
C ILE A 2 -6.88 15.60 36.41
N HIS A 3 -5.64 15.19 36.63
CA HIS A 3 -4.82 14.55 35.61
C HIS A 3 -5.47 13.20 35.27
N ILE A 4 -6.31 13.19 34.22
CA ILE A 4 -6.77 11.94 33.60
C ILE A 4 -5.56 11.39 32.87
N GLY A 5 -4.85 10.50 33.55
CA GLY A 5 -3.65 9.87 33.02
C GLY A 5 -3.97 9.09 31.73
N ARG A 6 -3.01 9.06 30.80
CA ARG A 6 -3.02 8.35 29.51
C ARG A 6 -3.59 6.91 29.53
N LYS A 7 -3.72 6.29 30.69
CA LYS A 7 -4.33 4.96 30.89
C LYS A 7 -5.86 4.95 30.64
N GLY A 8 -6.58 6.05 30.87
CA GLY A 8 -8.02 6.12 30.67
C GLY A 8 -8.41 6.13 29.17
N ILE A 9 -7.65 6.86 28.34
CA ILE A 9 -7.95 6.98 26.90
C ILE A 9 -7.77 5.63 26.18
N SER A 10 -6.74 4.86 26.54
CA SER A 10 -6.53 3.56 25.89
C SER A 10 -7.64 2.55 26.21
N GLN A 11 -8.16 2.55 27.44
CA GLN A 11 -9.26 1.66 27.82
C GLN A 11 -10.55 1.97 27.05
N GLU A 12 -10.84 3.25 26.83
CA GLU A 12 -11.99 3.70 26.05
C GLU A 12 -11.93 3.22 24.59
N TRP A 13 -10.74 3.27 24.00
CA TRP A 13 -10.54 2.89 22.60
C TRP A 13 -10.33 1.38 22.39
N MET A 14 -10.24 0.58 23.43
CA MET A 14 -10.20 -0.88 23.36
C MET A 14 -11.56 -1.56 23.49
N THR A 15 -12.64 -0.79 23.55
CA THR A 15 -14.01 -1.30 23.51
C THR A 15 -14.39 -1.72 22.09
N GLU A 16 -15.35 -2.64 21.96
CA GLU A 16 -15.77 -3.18 20.66
C GLU A 16 -16.27 -2.07 19.72
N ASP A 17 -17.09 -1.15 20.23
CA ASP A 17 -17.61 -0.03 19.44
C ASP A 17 -16.51 0.92 18.95
N ALA A 18 -15.51 1.19 19.78
CA ALA A 18 -14.39 2.04 19.39
C ALA A 18 -13.49 1.35 18.36
N LEU A 19 -13.25 0.05 18.52
CA LEU A 19 -12.51 -0.75 17.54
C LEU A 19 -13.22 -0.83 16.20
N LEU A 20 -14.57 -0.94 16.18
CA LEU A 20 -15.37 -0.87 14.96
C LEU A 20 -15.23 0.49 14.26
N ARG A 21 -15.21 1.59 15.01
CA ARG A 21 -14.95 2.94 14.44
C ARG A 21 -13.57 3.03 13.80
N VAL A 22 -12.55 2.55 14.50
CA VAL A 22 -11.17 2.52 13.98
C VAL A 22 -11.07 1.66 12.71
N GLN A 23 -11.71 0.50 12.71
CA GLN A 23 -11.80 -0.36 11.52
C GLN A 23 -12.52 0.33 10.36
N GLY A 24 -13.59 1.09 10.64
CA GLY A 24 -14.32 1.89 9.65
C GLY A 24 -13.43 2.93 9.00
N TRP A 25 -12.70 3.74 9.77
CA TRP A 25 -11.77 4.75 9.26
C TRP A 25 -10.66 4.14 8.40
N ALA A 26 -10.11 3.00 8.83
CA ALA A 26 -9.13 2.28 8.04
C ALA A 26 -9.71 1.76 6.71
N ARG A 27 -10.98 1.33 6.70
CA ARG A 27 -11.72 0.89 5.51
C ARG A 27 -12.02 2.03 4.55
N GLU A 28 -12.21 3.24 5.07
CA GLU A 28 -12.39 4.46 4.28
C GLU A 28 -11.07 4.98 3.68
N GLY A 29 -9.96 4.33 3.98
CA GLY A 29 -8.64 4.66 3.45
C GLY A 29 -7.90 5.74 4.22
N LEU A 30 -8.32 6.05 5.45
CA LEU A 30 -7.59 6.99 6.30
C LEU A 30 -6.19 6.45 6.63
N THR A 31 -5.21 7.34 6.60
CA THR A 31 -3.84 7.03 7.02
C THR A 31 -3.74 6.87 8.54
N ASP A 32 -2.69 6.21 9.01
CA ASP A 32 -2.42 6.04 10.44
C ASP A 32 -2.36 7.38 11.19
N GLU A 33 -1.80 8.42 10.55
CA GLU A 33 -1.79 9.77 11.09
C GLU A 33 -3.19 10.40 11.20
N GLN A 34 -4.05 10.17 10.22
CA GLN A 34 -5.43 10.66 10.25
C GLN A 34 -6.23 9.94 11.33
N ILE A 35 -6.08 8.62 11.44
CA ILE A 35 -6.73 7.83 12.48
C ILE A 35 -6.25 8.26 13.87
N SER A 36 -4.94 8.44 14.06
CA SER A 36 -4.39 8.89 15.34
C SER A 36 -4.91 10.27 15.77
N ARG A 37 -5.08 11.20 14.80
CA ARG A 37 -5.70 12.50 15.03
C ARG A 37 -7.18 12.38 15.43
N ASN A 38 -7.93 11.51 14.78
CA ASN A 38 -9.34 11.26 15.10
C ASN A 38 -9.52 10.68 16.51
N ILE A 39 -8.57 9.86 16.96
CA ILE A 39 -8.50 9.32 18.33
C ILE A 39 -8.06 10.40 19.33
N GLY A 40 -7.32 11.42 18.89
CA GLY A 40 -6.74 12.44 19.76
C GLY A 40 -5.42 12.03 20.41
N ILE A 41 -4.64 11.16 19.76
CA ILE A 41 -3.34 10.67 20.25
C ILE A 41 -2.21 11.02 19.28
N ALA A 42 -0.97 11.04 19.79
CA ALA A 42 0.21 11.16 18.93
C ALA A 42 0.41 9.88 18.09
N ILE A 43 0.97 10.03 16.89
CA ILE A 43 1.27 8.89 15.99
C ILE A 43 2.16 7.84 16.66
N ARG A 44 3.11 8.24 17.49
CA ARG A 44 3.93 7.34 18.28
C ARG A 44 3.09 6.46 19.21
N THR A 45 2.14 7.06 19.91
CA THR A 45 1.22 6.33 20.81
C THR A 45 0.33 5.37 20.02
N PHE A 46 -0.07 5.74 18.80
CA PHE A 46 -0.83 4.88 17.91
C PHE A 46 -0.05 3.58 17.57
N TYR A 47 1.24 3.68 17.24
CA TYR A 47 2.07 2.50 16.99
C TYR A 47 2.33 1.70 18.26
N GLU A 48 2.58 2.35 19.40
CA GLU A 48 2.69 1.67 20.71
C GLU A 48 1.40 0.88 21.03
N TRP A 49 0.22 1.40 20.67
CA TRP A 49 -1.04 0.68 20.85
C TRP A 49 -1.19 -0.51 19.91
N GLN A 50 -0.73 -0.43 18.68
CA GLN A 50 -0.71 -1.57 17.76
C GLN A 50 0.17 -2.70 18.28
N GLU A 51 1.29 -2.40 18.94
CA GLU A 51 2.17 -3.40 19.54
C GLU A 51 1.55 -4.01 20.79
N ARG A 52 0.98 -3.16 21.65
CA ARG A 52 0.49 -3.54 22.97
C ARG A 52 -0.89 -4.20 22.97
N TYR A 53 -1.77 -3.81 22.05
CA TYR A 53 -3.16 -4.26 21.98
C TYR A 53 -3.43 -5.01 20.67
N PRO A 54 -3.39 -6.35 20.68
CA PRO A 54 -3.62 -7.16 19.47
C PRO A 54 -4.97 -6.87 18.79
N GLN A 55 -6.04 -6.61 19.55
CA GLN A 55 -7.36 -6.27 19.02
C GLN A 55 -7.37 -4.94 18.25
N PHE A 56 -6.61 -3.95 18.71
CA PHE A 56 -6.48 -2.67 18.01
C PHE A 56 -5.74 -2.85 16.67
N ARG A 57 -4.63 -3.59 16.69
CA ARG A 57 -3.90 -3.95 15.46
C ARG A 57 -4.76 -4.72 14.48
N GLN A 58 -5.57 -5.66 14.96
CA GLN A 58 -6.50 -6.42 14.11
C GLN A 58 -7.58 -5.55 13.49
N ALA A 59 -8.14 -4.59 14.23
CA ALA A 59 -9.12 -3.66 13.72
C ALA A 59 -8.55 -2.84 12.55
N ILE A 60 -7.35 -2.28 12.71
CA ILE A 60 -6.63 -1.57 11.64
C ILE A 60 -6.42 -2.47 10.43
N LYS A 61 -5.86 -3.66 10.63
CA LYS A 61 -5.55 -4.61 9.55
C LYS A 61 -6.81 -5.04 8.79
N LYS A 62 -7.89 -5.38 9.49
CA LYS A 62 -9.17 -5.74 8.88
C LYS A 62 -9.79 -4.59 8.09
N GLY A 63 -9.62 -3.34 8.57
CA GLY A 63 -10.08 -2.16 7.85
C GLY A 63 -9.29 -1.91 6.57
N LYS A 64 -7.97 -1.99 6.61
CA LYS A 64 -7.09 -1.72 5.45
C LYS A 64 -7.18 -2.79 4.36
N ALA A 65 -7.38 -4.06 4.70
CA ALA A 65 -7.37 -5.16 3.74
C ALA A 65 -8.24 -4.97 2.49
N PRO A 66 -9.49 -4.45 2.54
CA PRO A 66 -10.27 -4.18 1.34
C PRO A 66 -9.67 -3.10 0.43
N VAL A 67 -9.03 -2.09 1.00
CA VAL A 67 -8.37 -1.01 0.26
C VAL A 67 -7.11 -1.54 -0.41
N ASP A 68 -6.31 -2.32 0.29
CA ASP A 68 -5.12 -2.96 -0.25
C ASP A 68 -5.46 -3.83 -1.46
N ILE A 69 -6.52 -4.64 -1.38
CA ILE A 69 -7.01 -5.45 -2.50
C ILE A 69 -7.44 -4.58 -3.69
N GLN A 70 -8.10 -3.44 -3.45
CA GLN A 70 -8.48 -2.52 -4.52
C GLN A 70 -7.26 -1.91 -5.21
N VAL A 71 -6.25 -1.51 -4.44
CA VAL A 71 -5.00 -0.96 -4.97
C VAL A 71 -4.21 -2.02 -5.73
N GLU A 72 -4.11 -3.25 -5.21
CA GLU A 72 -3.49 -4.37 -5.91
C GLU A 72 -4.18 -4.68 -7.24
N ASN A 73 -5.52 -4.69 -7.26
CA ASN A 73 -6.29 -4.90 -8.49
C ASN A 73 -6.08 -3.76 -9.50
N ALA A 74 -6.01 -2.51 -9.03
CA ALA A 74 -5.74 -1.35 -9.89
C ALA A 74 -4.32 -1.42 -10.47
N LEU A 75 -3.33 -1.81 -9.67
CA LEU A 75 -1.95 -2.02 -10.11
C LEU A 75 -1.88 -3.12 -11.19
N LEU A 76 -2.51 -4.26 -10.96
CA LEU A 76 -2.58 -5.37 -11.92
C LEU A 76 -3.26 -4.93 -13.21
N LYS A 77 -4.39 -4.25 -13.12
CA LYS A 77 -5.11 -3.70 -14.26
C LYS A 77 -4.23 -2.74 -15.06
N ARG A 78 -3.47 -1.86 -14.39
CA ARG A 78 -2.54 -0.93 -15.03
C ARG A 78 -1.37 -1.65 -15.68
N ALA A 79 -0.83 -2.68 -15.04
CA ALA A 79 0.27 -3.50 -15.58
C ALA A 79 -0.13 -4.22 -16.87
N LEU A 80 -1.33 -4.78 -16.94
CA LEU A 80 -1.82 -5.53 -18.11
C LEU A 80 -2.41 -4.64 -19.21
N GLY A 81 -2.71 -3.38 -18.91
CA GLY A 81 -3.51 -2.51 -19.75
C GLY A 81 -5.00 -2.86 -19.67
N TYR A 82 -5.84 -1.95 -20.12
CA TYR A 82 -7.29 -2.14 -20.09
C TYR A 82 -8.02 -1.24 -21.09
N GLU A 83 -9.22 -1.67 -21.48
CA GLU A 83 -10.14 -0.84 -22.25
C GLU A 83 -11.03 -0.04 -21.31
N TYR A 84 -11.35 1.18 -21.71
CA TYR A 84 -12.30 2.05 -21.02
C TYR A 84 -13.13 2.85 -22.00
N GLU A 85 -14.32 3.27 -21.58
CA GLU A 85 -15.19 4.15 -22.34
C GLU A 85 -15.06 5.59 -21.81
N GLU A 86 -14.78 6.51 -22.72
CA GLU A 86 -14.84 7.93 -22.45
C GLU A 86 -16.15 8.49 -22.99
N THR A 87 -16.90 9.19 -22.15
CA THR A 87 -18.12 9.86 -22.56
C THR A 87 -17.83 11.35 -22.70
N ILE A 88 -17.93 11.85 -23.91
CA ILE A 88 -17.79 13.28 -24.22
C ILE A 88 -19.20 13.85 -24.33
N THR A 89 -19.51 14.85 -23.52
CA THR A 89 -20.79 15.58 -23.59
C THR A 89 -20.52 16.99 -24.09
N GLU A 90 -21.01 17.28 -25.28
CA GLU A 90 -20.93 18.61 -25.87
C GLU A 90 -22.30 19.27 -25.76
N ILE A 91 -22.34 20.50 -25.24
CA ILE A 91 -23.55 21.28 -25.09
C ILE A 91 -23.46 22.44 -26.09
N GLU A 92 -24.34 22.43 -27.10
CA GLU A 92 -24.48 23.47 -28.10
C GLU A 92 -25.67 24.37 -27.74
N GLN A 93 -25.43 25.67 -27.64
CA GLN A 93 -26.50 26.65 -27.51
C GLN A 93 -27.03 27.01 -28.88
N ILE A 94 -28.29 26.68 -29.14
CA ILE A 94 -28.92 26.88 -30.46
C ILE A 94 -29.67 28.20 -30.52
N GLU A 95 -30.40 28.58 -29.47
CA GLU A 95 -31.19 29.83 -29.34
C GLU A 95 -31.26 30.21 -27.86
N GLU A 96 -31.70 31.45 -27.57
CA GLU A 96 -31.89 31.92 -26.21
C GLU A 96 -32.78 30.94 -25.43
N GLY A 97 -32.18 30.20 -24.46
CA GLY A 97 -32.85 29.24 -23.60
C GLY A 97 -32.96 27.79 -24.13
N LYS A 98 -32.49 27.49 -25.35
CA LYS A 98 -32.47 26.11 -25.88
C LYS A 98 -31.05 25.59 -26.00
N GLN A 99 -30.80 24.45 -25.37
CA GLN A 99 -29.50 23.73 -25.41
C GLN A 99 -29.71 22.37 -26.09
N LYS A 100 -28.76 21.99 -26.95
CA LYS A 100 -28.68 20.65 -27.52
C LYS A 100 -27.48 19.95 -26.97
N THR A 101 -27.71 18.78 -26.42
CA THR A 101 -26.67 17.96 -25.80
C THR A 101 -26.30 16.83 -26.76
N HIS A 102 -25.04 16.78 -27.18
CA HIS A 102 -24.48 15.69 -27.96
C HIS A 102 -23.64 14.80 -27.01
N VAL A 103 -24.02 13.54 -26.92
CA VAL A 103 -23.27 12.55 -26.13
C VAL A 103 -22.58 11.59 -27.08
N ARG A 104 -21.25 11.58 -27.04
CA ARG A 104 -20.40 10.65 -27.79
C ARG A 104 -19.67 9.73 -26.87
N ARG A 105 -19.76 8.44 -27.11
CA ARG A 105 -18.98 7.41 -26.34
C ARG A 105 -17.87 6.90 -27.26
N ILE A 106 -16.64 6.92 -26.71
CA ILE A 106 -15.45 6.48 -27.42
C ILE A 106 -14.79 5.39 -26.60
N LYS A 107 -14.56 4.22 -27.19
CA LYS A 107 -13.74 3.19 -26.56
C LYS A 107 -12.27 3.53 -26.75
N LYS A 108 -11.55 3.59 -25.65
CA LYS A 108 -10.11 3.83 -25.61
C LYS A 108 -9.41 2.67 -24.93
N GLN A 109 -8.15 2.44 -25.31
CA GLN A 109 -7.31 1.45 -24.68
C GLN A 109 -6.19 2.14 -23.91
N MET A 110 -6.04 1.78 -22.64
CA MET A 110 -4.89 2.14 -21.84
C MET A 110 -3.80 1.07 -22.05
N PRO A 111 -2.65 1.42 -22.63
CA PRO A 111 -1.59 0.44 -22.87
C PRO A 111 -1.00 -0.08 -21.54
N PRO A 112 -0.38 -1.28 -21.56
CA PRO A 112 0.37 -1.79 -20.42
C PRO A 112 1.44 -0.81 -19.94
N ASP A 113 1.66 -0.76 -18.64
CA ASP A 113 2.65 0.11 -18.01
C ASP A 113 3.86 -0.69 -17.55
N VAL A 114 5.03 -0.39 -18.12
CA VAL A 114 6.27 -1.13 -17.83
C VAL A 114 6.67 -1.00 -16.36
N GLY A 115 6.50 0.18 -15.75
CA GLY A 115 6.80 0.40 -14.34
C GLY A 115 5.94 -0.47 -13.42
N ALA A 116 4.63 -0.53 -13.67
CA ALA A 116 3.70 -1.38 -12.94
C ALA A 116 4.02 -2.88 -13.11
N ILE A 117 4.39 -3.30 -14.34
CA ILE A 117 4.80 -4.69 -14.63
C ILE A 117 6.07 -5.04 -13.84
N VAL A 118 7.10 -4.21 -13.92
CA VAL A 118 8.37 -4.45 -13.24
C VAL A 118 8.19 -4.47 -11.72
N PHE A 119 7.43 -3.50 -11.16
CA PHE A 119 7.11 -3.47 -9.74
C PHE A 119 6.41 -4.77 -9.30
N TRP A 120 5.39 -5.21 -10.04
CA TRP A 120 4.68 -6.44 -9.75
C TRP A 120 5.58 -7.67 -9.78
N LEU A 121 6.39 -7.82 -10.84
CA LEU A 121 7.26 -8.97 -11.04
C LEU A 121 8.38 -9.05 -9.99
N LYS A 122 9.02 -7.92 -9.64
CA LYS A 122 10.05 -7.87 -8.60
C LYS A 122 9.53 -8.29 -7.23
N ASN A 123 8.31 -7.89 -6.88
CA ASN A 123 7.71 -8.22 -5.59
C ASN A 123 7.10 -9.63 -5.57
N ARG A 124 6.47 -10.06 -6.68
CA ARG A 124 5.76 -11.35 -6.76
C ARG A 124 6.68 -12.52 -7.10
N ARG A 125 7.75 -12.28 -7.88
CA ARG A 125 8.72 -13.28 -8.33
C ARG A 125 10.16 -12.80 -8.16
N PRO A 126 10.60 -12.48 -6.94
CA PRO A 126 11.94 -11.91 -6.70
C PRO A 126 13.06 -12.82 -7.17
N ASN A 127 12.88 -14.15 -7.16
CA ASN A 127 13.89 -15.11 -7.63
C ASN A 127 14.21 -14.99 -9.12
N LYS A 128 13.29 -14.44 -9.93
CA LYS A 128 13.48 -14.26 -11.39
C LYS A 128 13.75 -12.81 -11.79
N TRP A 129 13.27 -11.84 -10.99
CA TRP A 129 13.20 -10.42 -11.37
C TRP A 129 13.91 -9.49 -10.40
N ARG A 130 14.80 -10.01 -9.55
CA ARG A 130 15.61 -9.19 -8.65
C ARG A 130 16.69 -8.45 -9.45
N ASP A 131 16.94 -7.16 -9.14
CA ASP A 131 17.94 -6.33 -9.83
C ASP A 131 19.39 -6.79 -9.56
N LYS A 132 19.64 -7.34 -8.36
CA LYS A 132 20.95 -7.87 -7.96
C LYS A 132 20.76 -9.19 -7.22
N ILE A 133 21.52 -10.18 -7.61
CA ILE A 133 21.77 -11.33 -6.74
C ILE A 133 22.88 -10.85 -5.79
N GLU A 134 22.52 -10.41 -4.59
CA GLU A 134 23.51 -10.32 -3.52
C GLU A 134 23.99 -11.74 -3.27
N ALA A 135 25.21 -12.04 -3.70
CA ALA A 135 25.89 -13.25 -3.23
C ALA A 135 25.88 -13.17 -1.71
N ALA A 136 25.33 -14.20 -1.06
CA ALA A 136 25.32 -14.24 0.38
C ALA A 136 26.75 -14.01 0.85
N PRO A 137 27.00 -13.13 1.84
CA PRO A 137 28.35 -12.80 2.30
C PRO A 137 29.14 -14.06 2.71
N GLU A 138 28.46 -15.13 3.09
CA GLU A 138 29.03 -16.44 3.37
C GLU A 138 29.68 -17.09 2.16
N ILE A 139 29.05 -17.03 0.98
CA ILE A 139 29.60 -17.60 -0.27
C ILE A 139 30.82 -16.81 -0.74
N ALA A 140 30.80 -15.49 -0.59
CA ALA A 140 31.94 -14.65 -0.92
C ALA A 140 33.15 -14.91 0.00
N ASN A 141 32.91 -15.13 1.28
CA ASN A 141 33.94 -15.47 2.27
C ASN A 141 34.51 -16.88 2.05
N ASP A 142 33.67 -17.86 1.73
CA ASP A 142 34.12 -19.24 1.40
C ASP A 142 34.98 -19.28 0.14
N LEU A 143 34.59 -18.53 -0.90
CA LEU A 143 35.37 -18.38 -2.13
C LEU A 143 36.73 -17.70 -1.89
N LEU A 144 36.74 -16.62 -1.07
CA LEU A 144 37.96 -15.93 -0.70
C LEU A 144 38.90 -16.83 0.11
N GLN A 145 38.39 -17.61 1.07
CA GLN A 145 39.17 -18.57 1.84
C GLN A 145 39.73 -19.66 0.95
N SER A 146 38.96 -20.21 0.02
CA SER A 146 39.38 -21.22 -0.94
C SER A 146 40.50 -20.72 -1.86
N LEU A 147 40.41 -19.46 -2.34
CA LEU A 147 41.46 -18.84 -3.14
C LEU A 147 42.75 -18.62 -2.36
N MET A 148 42.66 -18.14 -1.14
CA MET A 148 43.83 -17.94 -0.26
C MET A 148 44.52 -19.26 0.13
N GLU A 149 43.77 -20.36 0.22
CA GLU A 149 44.32 -21.70 0.43
C GLU A 149 45.03 -22.26 -0.81
N LEU A 150 44.55 -21.97 -2.00
CA LEU A 150 45.19 -22.34 -3.29
C LEU A 150 46.51 -21.59 -3.49
N GLU A 151 46.54 -20.26 -3.24
CA GLU A 151 47.78 -19.48 -3.34
C GLU A 151 48.85 -19.95 -2.36
N ARG A 152 48.50 -20.35 -1.14
CA ARG A 152 49.44 -20.93 -0.16
C ARG A 152 50.02 -22.29 -0.57
N ARG A 153 49.29 -23.04 -1.40
CA ARG A 153 49.78 -24.35 -1.93
C ARG A 153 50.75 -24.20 -3.07
N ASP A 154 50.64 -23.13 -3.84
CA ASP A 154 51.54 -22.88 -4.98
C ASP A 154 52.87 -22.23 -4.55
N GLU A 155 52.96 -21.71 -3.32
CA GLU A 155 54.18 -21.13 -2.71
C GLU A 155 54.98 -22.13 -1.88
N ALA A 156 54.51 -23.36 -1.71
CA ALA A 156 55.17 -24.40 -0.89
C ALA A 156 55.81 -25.50 -1.77
#